data_f4a0b7567e41d9e6d1dca8bfcbbd7adb
#
_entry.id   f4a0b7567e41d9e6d1dca8bfcbbd7adb
#
_cell.length_a   1.000
_cell.length_b   1.000
_cell.length_c   1.000
_cell.angle_alpha   90.00
_cell.angle_beta   90.00
_cell.angle_gamma   90.00
#
_symmetry.space_group_name_H-M   'P 1'
#
loop_
_entity.id
_entity.type
_entity.pdbx_description
1 polymer ?
#
loop_
_entity_poly.entity_id
_entity_poly.type
_entity_poly.pdbx_seq_one_letter_code
_entity_poly.pdbx_strand_id
1 'polypeptide(L)'
;MSKHPIQLSDHFTYPRLLKFVAPSILMMIFTSIYYVVDGFFVSNYVGKTPFAALNFIMPFIMILGGMGFIVGTGGSALVAKELGCGQKERANRIFSLLIAFVIITGIALSVLGIVFIRPIAQLMGASETMLEDCVLYGRVIIAFTTAYMLQNVFQSFLIVAERPRIGLAVVIAAGVTNMVLDALFIAVFHWGLAGAALASGIGQCLGGFIPLFYILRAKNLPLQFTRFRFDFRPILKTCANGSSEFMSNISTSFVSMLYNIQLLRLLGENGISAYGVLMYVQLIFIGTSIGYSIGSAPIISFHYGANHHDELKNMLRKSLTLMLISGIILTCLALGLSSTLAKLFVGYDAELCALTRHAFSIFSFSFLLTGLNIFSSSFFTALNNGLISAVISFARTLLFQSACVLILPALFGVDGIWFATIAAEALACLVSFAFIYAKRKHYHYA
;
A
#
# COMPACT_ATOMS: atom_id res chain seq x y z
N MET A 1 18.25 0.61 -29.79
CA MET A 1 17.70 0.47 -28.42
C MET A 1 18.02 -0.95 -27.94
N SER A 2 18.83 -1.09 -26.88
CA SER A 2 19.32 -2.41 -26.44
C SER A 2 18.18 -3.35 -26.08
N LYS A 3 18.23 -4.56 -26.66
CA LYS A 3 17.27 -5.65 -26.43
C LYS A 3 17.44 -6.33 -25.06
N HIS A 4 18.42 -5.89 -24.24
CA HIS A 4 18.66 -6.50 -22.94
C HIS A 4 17.65 -6.00 -21.89
N PRO A 5 17.10 -6.88 -21.04
CA PRO A 5 16.24 -6.49 -19.93
C PRO A 5 17.03 -5.57 -18.98
N ILE A 6 16.36 -4.59 -18.39
CA ILE A 6 16.96 -3.67 -17.41
C ILE A 6 17.25 -4.49 -16.14
N GLN A 7 18.51 -4.44 -15.68
CA GLN A 7 18.98 -5.12 -14.47
C GLN A 7 19.11 -4.14 -13.30
N LEU A 8 19.05 -4.65 -12.06
CA LEU A 8 19.24 -3.83 -10.85
C LEU A 8 20.63 -3.19 -10.78
N SER A 9 21.64 -3.83 -11.38
CA SER A 9 23.04 -3.37 -11.42
C SER A 9 23.31 -2.24 -12.42
N ASP A 10 22.33 -1.89 -13.25
CA ASP A 10 22.51 -0.90 -14.31
C ASP A 10 22.60 0.52 -13.75
N HIS A 11 23.25 1.41 -14.52
CA HIS A 11 23.12 2.86 -14.28
C HIS A 11 21.74 3.36 -14.72
N PHE A 12 21.04 4.08 -13.82
CA PHE A 12 19.69 4.56 -14.08
C PHE A 12 19.66 6.01 -14.51
N THR A 13 19.37 6.25 -15.80
CA THR A 13 18.91 7.54 -16.32
C THR A 13 17.42 7.73 -16.04
N TYR A 14 16.88 8.97 -16.12
CA TYR A 14 15.44 9.20 -15.92
C TYR A 14 14.55 8.30 -16.79
N PRO A 15 14.76 8.16 -18.13
CA PRO A 15 13.93 7.28 -18.95
C PRO A 15 14.03 5.81 -18.57
N ARG A 16 15.23 5.36 -18.18
CA ARG A 16 15.46 3.97 -17.77
C ARG A 16 14.81 3.63 -16.44
N LEU A 17 14.91 4.57 -15.48
CA LEU A 17 14.25 4.47 -14.19
C LEU A 17 12.73 4.42 -14.35
N LEU A 18 12.15 5.39 -15.06
CA LEU A 18 10.71 5.42 -15.33
C LEU A 18 10.22 4.16 -16.03
N LYS A 19 10.97 3.65 -17.03
CA LYS A 19 10.61 2.41 -17.73
C LYS A 19 10.64 1.19 -16.81
N PHE A 20 11.53 1.17 -15.82
CA PHE A 20 11.63 0.07 -14.85
C PHE A 20 10.53 0.13 -13.79
N VAL A 21 10.22 1.32 -13.26
CA VAL A 21 9.23 1.49 -12.18
C VAL A 21 7.79 1.63 -12.70
N ALA A 22 7.57 1.99 -13.97
CA ALA A 22 6.23 2.17 -14.53
C ALA A 22 5.30 0.97 -14.31
N PRO A 23 5.74 -0.30 -14.49
CA PRO A 23 4.88 -1.44 -14.18
C PRO A 23 4.40 -1.46 -12.72
N SER A 24 5.26 -1.08 -11.76
CA SER A 24 4.91 -1.04 -10.34
C SER A 24 3.93 0.10 -10.03
N ILE A 25 4.07 1.25 -10.69
CA ILE A 25 3.11 2.35 -10.59
C ILE A 25 1.75 1.93 -11.12
N LEU A 26 1.71 1.36 -12.32
CA LEU A 26 0.47 0.87 -12.95
C LEU A 26 -0.17 -0.24 -12.12
N MET A 27 0.61 -1.11 -11.51
CA MET A 27 0.15 -2.16 -10.61
C MET A 27 -0.61 -1.57 -9.41
N MET A 28 -0.07 -0.53 -8.77
CA MET A 28 -0.71 0.10 -7.61
C MET A 28 -1.95 0.91 -7.99
N ILE A 29 -1.92 1.62 -9.12
CA ILE A 29 -3.09 2.32 -9.65
C ILE A 29 -4.21 1.32 -9.96
N PHE A 30 -3.91 0.23 -10.66
CA PHE A 30 -4.90 -0.80 -11.00
C PHE A 30 -5.47 -1.46 -9.74
N THR A 31 -4.63 -1.74 -8.75
CA THR A 31 -5.05 -2.25 -7.44
C THR A 31 -6.05 -1.31 -6.76
N SER A 32 -5.79 0.00 -6.78
CA SER A 32 -6.73 1.00 -6.23
C SER A 32 -8.07 1.01 -6.97
N ILE A 33 -8.04 0.87 -8.29
CA ILE A 33 -9.26 0.85 -9.11
C ILE A 33 -10.12 -0.40 -8.82
N TYR A 34 -9.51 -1.57 -8.76
CA TYR A 34 -10.31 -2.78 -8.54
C TYR A 34 -10.91 -2.83 -7.13
N TYR A 35 -10.28 -2.27 -6.10
CA TYR A 35 -10.89 -2.13 -4.77
C TYR A 35 -12.14 -1.25 -4.79
N VAL A 36 -12.13 -0.17 -5.60
CA VAL A 36 -13.30 0.68 -5.79
C VAL A 36 -14.43 -0.07 -6.49
N VAL A 37 -14.11 -0.89 -7.49
CA VAL A 37 -15.10 -1.70 -8.25
C VAL A 37 -15.70 -2.79 -7.35
N ASP A 38 -14.90 -3.48 -6.55
CA ASP A 38 -15.39 -4.48 -5.57
C ASP A 38 -16.39 -3.85 -4.59
N GLY A 39 -16.04 -2.70 -4.00
CA GLY A 39 -16.94 -1.94 -3.14
C GLY A 39 -18.25 -1.52 -3.85
N PHE A 40 -18.18 -1.16 -5.12
CA PHE A 40 -19.36 -0.82 -5.94
C PHE A 40 -20.31 -2.02 -6.08
N PHE A 41 -19.81 -3.20 -6.40
CA PHE A 41 -20.64 -4.39 -6.51
C PHE A 41 -21.32 -4.75 -5.20
N VAL A 42 -20.59 -4.74 -4.09
CA VAL A 42 -21.17 -5.08 -2.78
C VAL A 42 -22.22 -4.04 -2.37
N SER A 43 -21.95 -2.76 -2.51
CA SER A 43 -22.88 -1.71 -2.08
C SER A 43 -24.18 -1.69 -2.88
N ASN A 44 -24.12 -1.94 -4.18
CA ASN A 44 -25.28 -1.83 -5.09
C ASN A 44 -26.11 -3.10 -5.20
N TYR A 45 -25.52 -4.28 -5.06
CA TYR A 45 -26.19 -5.54 -5.29
C TYR A 45 -26.42 -6.39 -4.04
N VAL A 46 -25.64 -6.19 -2.96
CA VAL A 46 -25.80 -6.95 -1.72
C VAL A 46 -26.59 -6.16 -0.67
N GLY A 47 -26.37 -4.86 -0.58
CA GLY A 47 -27.12 -3.97 0.28
C GLY A 47 -26.31 -3.25 1.36
N LYS A 48 -26.99 -2.35 2.10
CA LYS A 48 -26.32 -1.43 3.05
C LYS A 48 -25.71 -2.15 4.26
N THR A 49 -26.42 -3.09 4.86
CA THR A 49 -25.95 -3.81 6.07
C THR A 49 -24.75 -4.70 5.78
N PRO A 50 -24.76 -5.55 4.72
CA PRO A 50 -23.58 -6.32 4.31
C PRO A 50 -22.39 -5.44 3.93
N PHE A 51 -22.61 -4.32 3.23
CA PHE A 51 -21.56 -3.38 2.89
C PHE A 51 -20.93 -2.73 4.13
N ALA A 52 -21.76 -2.38 5.12
CA ALA A 52 -21.29 -1.88 6.41
C ALA A 52 -20.49 -2.94 7.17
N ALA A 53 -20.96 -4.20 7.18
CA ALA A 53 -20.27 -5.33 7.82
C ALA A 53 -18.89 -5.60 7.19
N LEU A 54 -18.80 -5.56 5.85
CA LEU A 54 -17.54 -5.68 5.13
C LEU A 54 -16.54 -4.59 5.57
N ASN A 55 -16.94 -3.33 5.52
CA ASN A 55 -16.07 -2.22 5.91
C ASN A 55 -15.68 -2.27 7.39
N PHE A 56 -16.56 -2.77 8.25
CA PHE A 56 -16.32 -2.92 9.68
C PHE A 56 -15.23 -3.96 9.99
N ILE A 57 -15.24 -5.11 9.30
CA ILE A 57 -14.28 -6.19 9.55
C ILE A 57 -12.97 -6.05 8.77
N MET A 58 -12.93 -5.21 7.71
CA MET A 58 -11.76 -5.00 6.85
C MET A 58 -10.48 -4.61 7.61
N PRO A 59 -10.48 -3.71 8.61
CA PRO A 59 -9.26 -3.38 9.35
C PRO A 59 -8.62 -4.60 10.02
N PHE A 60 -9.42 -5.52 10.56
CA PHE A 60 -8.92 -6.76 11.15
C PHE A 60 -8.28 -7.66 10.08
N ILE A 61 -8.93 -7.82 8.93
CA ILE A 61 -8.39 -8.61 7.81
C ILE A 61 -7.07 -8.02 7.30
N MET A 62 -6.98 -6.68 7.20
CA MET A 62 -5.76 -5.98 6.80
C MET A 62 -4.61 -6.19 7.81
N ILE A 63 -4.91 -6.22 9.10
CA ILE A 63 -3.92 -6.53 10.15
C ILE A 63 -3.41 -7.96 10.00
N LEU A 64 -4.29 -8.94 9.80
CA LEU A 64 -3.89 -10.34 9.58
C LEU A 64 -2.98 -10.47 8.34
N GLY A 65 -3.34 -9.83 7.24
CA GLY A 65 -2.55 -9.82 6.01
C GLY A 65 -1.30 -8.96 6.06
N GLY A 66 -1.15 -8.13 7.09
CA GLY A 66 -0.07 -7.15 7.24
C GLY A 66 1.33 -7.74 7.20
N MET A 67 1.51 -9.00 7.62
CA MET A 67 2.77 -9.73 7.49
C MET A 67 3.23 -9.87 6.03
N GLY A 68 2.30 -9.93 5.08
CA GLY A 68 2.64 -9.92 3.65
C GLY A 68 3.31 -8.62 3.22
N PHE A 69 2.82 -7.47 3.68
CA PHE A 69 3.45 -6.17 3.42
C PHE A 69 4.81 -6.06 4.09
N ILE A 70 4.92 -6.47 5.37
CA ILE A 70 6.19 -6.46 6.12
C ILE A 70 7.26 -7.26 5.38
N VAL A 71 6.93 -8.50 4.98
CA VAL A 71 7.89 -9.37 4.28
C VAL A 71 8.12 -8.91 2.84
N GLY A 72 7.10 -8.37 2.18
CA GLY A 72 7.21 -7.82 0.83
C GLY A 72 8.23 -6.68 0.77
N THR A 73 8.07 -5.65 1.58
CA THR A 73 8.94 -4.46 1.57
C THR A 73 10.27 -4.70 2.28
N GLY A 74 10.23 -5.18 3.52
CA GLY A 74 11.43 -5.40 4.33
C GLY A 74 12.30 -6.54 3.81
N GLY A 75 11.68 -7.64 3.37
CA GLY A 75 12.37 -8.81 2.84
C GLY A 75 12.97 -8.58 1.46
N SER A 76 12.24 -7.90 0.56
CA SER A 76 12.77 -7.57 -0.77
C SER A 76 13.99 -6.65 -0.68
N ALA A 77 13.99 -5.67 0.23
CA ALA A 77 15.13 -4.82 0.48
C ALA A 77 16.36 -5.60 1.01
N LEU A 78 16.12 -6.53 1.97
CA LEU A 78 17.20 -7.36 2.51
C LEU A 78 17.79 -8.26 1.41
N VAL A 79 16.95 -8.93 0.63
CA VAL A 79 17.39 -9.84 -0.44
C VAL A 79 18.09 -9.09 -1.56
N ALA A 80 17.59 -7.93 -1.98
CA ALA A 80 18.23 -7.09 -3.00
C ALA A 80 19.59 -6.59 -2.56
N LYS A 81 19.76 -6.24 -1.27
CA LYS A 81 21.07 -5.89 -0.69
C LYS A 81 22.07 -7.05 -0.78
N GLU A 82 21.67 -8.26 -0.38
CA GLU A 82 22.53 -9.44 -0.45
C GLU A 82 22.93 -9.77 -1.90
N LEU A 83 22.04 -9.56 -2.87
CA LEU A 83 22.37 -9.66 -4.30
C LEU A 83 23.42 -8.62 -4.71
N GLY A 84 23.27 -7.37 -4.23
CA GLY A 84 24.25 -6.30 -4.45
C GLY A 84 25.62 -6.61 -3.87
N CYS A 85 25.67 -7.26 -2.69
CA CYS A 85 26.92 -7.77 -2.09
C CYS A 85 27.54 -8.94 -2.87
N GLY A 86 26.95 -9.39 -3.97
CA GLY A 86 27.40 -10.57 -4.73
C GLY A 86 27.08 -11.91 -4.07
N GLN A 87 26.34 -11.93 -2.94
CA GLN A 87 26.03 -13.14 -2.17
C GLN A 87 24.74 -13.81 -2.65
N LYS A 88 24.69 -14.19 -3.93
CA LYS A 88 23.49 -14.75 -4.57
C LYS A 88 22.91 -15.97 -3.84
N GLU A 89 23.76 -16.89 -3.38
CA GLU A 89 23.30 -18.06 -2.64
C GLU A 89 22.63 -17.69 -1.31
N ARG A 90 23.17 -16.70 -0.60
CA ARG A 90 22.60 -16.22 0.66
C ARG A 90 21.28 -15.50 0.41
N ALA A 91 21.23 -14.67 -0.63
CA ALA A 91 19.98 -14.00 -1.05
C ALA A 91 18.87 -15.01 -1.35
N ASN A 92 19.18 -16.09 -2.09
CA ASN A 92 18.24 -17.15 -2.43
C ASN A 92 17.79 -17.98 -1.20
N ARG A 93 18.70 -18.23 -0.26
CA ARG A 93 18.34 -18.88 1.02
C ARG A 93 17.41 -18.03 1.86
N ILE A 94 17.67 -16.73 1.98
CA ILE A 94 16.80 -15.78 2.70
C ILE A 94 15.44 -15.68 2.00
N PHE A 95 15.40 -15.54 0.69
CA PHE A 95 14.17 -15.53 -0.10
C PHE A 95 13.32 -16.77 0.17
N SER A 96 13.91 -17.98 0.05
CA SER A 96 13.21 -19.25 0.30
C SER A 96 12.68 -19.37 1.73
N LEU A 97 13.48 -18.93 2.72
CA LEU A 97 13.09 -18.89 4.13
C LEU A 97 11.89 -17.94 4.34
N LEU A 98 11.92 -16.75 3.75
CA LEU A 98 10.85 -15.76 3.91
C LEU A 98 9.55 -16.23 3.27
N ILE A 99 9.60 -16.86 2.10
CA ILE A 99 8.40 -17.44 1.48
C ILE A 99 7.82 -18.56 2.35
N ALA A 100 8.65 -19.47 2.86
CA ALA A 100 8.21 -20.51 3.78
C ALA A 100 7.60 -19.92 5.07
N PHE A 101 8.23 -18.90 5.64
CA PHE A 101 7.72 -18.17 6.80
C PHE A 101 6.34 -17.56 6.54
N VAL A 102 6.13 -16.92 5.38
CA VAL A 102 4.84 -16.34 4.99
C VAL A 102 3.76 -17.42 4.85
N ILE A 103 4.10 -18.56 4.24
CA ILE A 103 3.15 -19.67 4.09
C ILE A 103 2.74 -20.23 5.47
N ILE A 104 3.70 -20.50 6.33
CA ILE A 104 3.44 -21.06 7.66
C ILE A 104 2.64 -20.08 8.52
N THR A 105 3.05 -18.82 8.58
CA THR A 105 2.34 -17.79 9.35
C THR A 105 0.97 -17.49 8.74
N GLY A 106 0.84 -17.49 7.41
CA GLY A 106 -0.43 -17.30 6.72
C GLY A 106 -1.43 -18.39 7.04
N ILE A 107 -1.02 -19.67 7.02
CA ILE A 107 -1.88 -20.80 7.41
C ILE A 107 -2.28 -20.68 8.89
N ALA A 108 -1.32 -20.40 9.79
CA ALA A 108 -1.59 -20.24 11.21
C ALA A 108 -2.59 -19.09 11.48
N LEU A 109 -2.38 -17.94 10.85
CA LEU A 109 -3.27 -16.79 10.97
C LEU A 109 -4.64 -17.04 10.34
N SER A 110 -4.72 -17.80 9.24
CA SER A 110 -6.00 -18.23 8.65
C SER A 110 -6.79 -19.10 9.64
N VAL A 111 -6.16 -20.10 10.22
CA VAL A 111 -6.84 -21.01 11.19
C VAL A 111 -7.30 -20.22 12.43
N LEU A 112 -6.39 -19.44 13.03
CA LEU A 112 -6.72 -18.62 14.22
C LEU A 112 -7.81 -17.59 13.89
N GLY A 113 -7.69 -16.90 12.76
CA GLY A 113 -8.65 -15.89 12.33
C GLY A 113 -10.06 -16.48 12.13
N ILE A 114 -10.18 -17.63 11.47
CA ILE A 114 -11.46 -18.31 11.26
C ILE A 114 -12.11 -18.74 12.58
N VAL A 115 -11.30 -19.24 13.53
CA VAL A 115 -11.79 -19.68 14.84
C VAL A 115 -12.28 -18.50 15.68
N PHE A 116 -11.49 -17.41 15.68
CA PHE A 116 -11.73 -16.27 16.58
C PHE A 116 -12.49 -15.10 15.94
N ILE A 117 -12.93 -15.19 14.66
CA ILE A 117 -13.60 -14.10 13.96
C ILE A 117 -14.86 -13.59 14.70
N ARG A 118 -15.68 -14.51 15.24
CA ARG A 118 -16.90 -14.15 15.95
C ARG A 118 -16.63 -13.34 17.23
N PRO A 119 -15.81 -13.83 18.19
CA PRO A 119 -15.48 -13.05 19.38
C PRO A 119 -14.74 -11.74 19.05
N ILE A 120 -13.94 -11.70 17.99
CA ILE A 120 -13.26 -10.47 17.55
C ILE A 120 -14.27 -9.46 17.01
N ALA A 121 -15.21 -9.87 16.15
CA ALA A 121 -16.26 -8.97 15.65
C ALA A 121 -17.13 -8.40 16.78
N GLN A 122 -17.47 -9.24 17.79
CA GLN A 122 -18.17 -8.79 18.98
C GLN A 122 -17.35 -7.80 19.80
N LEU A 123 -16.06 -8.08 20.02
CA LEU A 123 -15.16 -7.19 20.76
C LEU A 123 -14.98 -5.84 20.05
N MET A 124 -14.96 -5.84 18.71
CA MET A 124 -14.94 -4.62 17.91
C MET A 124 -16.23 -3.83 17.99
N GLY A 125 -17.32 -4.41 18.50
CA GLY A 125 -18.62 -3.72 18.66
C GLY A 125 -19.59 -3.96 17.50
N ALA A 126 -19.51 -5.07 16.79
CA ALA A 126 -20.46 -5.43 15.74
C ALA A 126 -21.88 -5.53 16.34
N SER A 127 -22.85 -4.87 15.72
CA SER A 127 -24.26 -5.01 16.10
C SER A 127 -24.77 -6.41 15.78
N GLU A 128 -25.84 -6.86 16.48
CA GLU A 128 -26.43 -8.17 16.23
C GLU A 128 -26.82 -8.38 14.76
N THR A 129 -27.30 -7.32 14.11
CA THR A 129 -27.70 -7.34 12.70
C THR A 129 -26.52 -7.49 11.73
N MET A 130 -25.32 -7.05 12.11
CA MET A 130 -24.10 -7.12 11.27
C MET A 130 -23.21 -8.30 11.61
N LEU A 131 -23.35 -8.90 12.80
CA LEU A 131 -22.44 -9.89 13.31
C LEU A 131 -22.32 -11.13 12.38
N GLU A 132 -23.44 -11.63 11.91
CA GLU A 132 -23.45 -12.81 11.03
C GLU A 132 -22.81 -12.51 9.68
N ASP A 133 -23.04 -11.31 9.12
CA ASP A 133 -22.39 -10.85 7.89
C ASP A 133 -20.88 -10.70 8.07
N CYS A 134 -20.42 -10.12 9.19
CA CYS A 134 -19.01 -10.00 9.53
C CYS A 134 -18.34 -11.38 9.65
N VAL A 135 -19.02 -12.34 10.30
CA VAL A 135 -18.51 -13.70 10.48
C VAL A 135 -18.49 -14.46 9.16
N LEU A 136 -19.54 -14.36 8.35
CA LEU A 136 -19.63 -15.02 7.04
C LEU A 136 -18.52 -14.52 6.12
N TYR A 137 -18.46 -13.19 5.89
CA TYR A 137 -17.45 -12.58 5.04
C TYR A 137 -16.04 -12.87 5.56
N GLY A 138 -15.83 -12.63 6.86
CA GLY A 138 -14.54 -12.84 7.51
C GLY A 138 -14.03 -14.26 7.39
N ARG A 139 -14.86 -15.29 7.65
CA ARG A 139 -14.44 -16.70 7.51
C ARG A 139 -14.00 -17.03 6.10
N VAL A 140 -14.76 -16.59 5.10
CA VAL A 140 -14.44 -16.89 3.70
C VAL A 140 -13.13 -16.20 3.30
N ILE A 141 -13.00 -14.88 3.51
CA ILE A 141 -11.82 -14.15 3.07
C ILE A 141 -10.55 -14.52 3.85
N ILE A 142 -10.65 -14.80 5.16
CA ILE A 142 -9.53 -15.22 6.00
C ILE A 142 -8.97 -16.58 5.56
N ALA A 143 -9.78 -17.47 4.99
CA ALA A 143 -9.30 -18.72 4.41
C ALA A 143 -8.25 -18.47 3.29
N PHE A 144 -8.30 -17.33 2.63
CA PHE A 144 -7.36 -16.93 1.59
C PHE A 144 -6.21 -16.02 2.08
N THR A 145 -6.07 -15.81 3.41
CA THR A 145 -5.03 -14.93 3.97
C THR A 145 -3.62 -15.29 3.50
N THR A 146 -3.30 -16.58 3.41
CA THR A 146 -2.00 -17.04 2.89
C THR A 146 -1.77 -16.57 1.44
N ALA A 147 -2.79 -16.67 0.59
CA ALA A 147 -2.73 -16.21 -0.79
C ALA A 147 -2.58 -14.68 -0.87
N TYR A 148 -3.31 -13.95 -0.04
CA TYR A 148 -3.21 -12.49 0.08
C TYR A 148 -1.81 -12.05 0.53
N MET A 149 -1.24 -12.71 1.53
CA MET A 149 0.12 -12.43 1.98
C MET A 149 1.14 -12.71 0.87
N LEU A 150 1.03 -13.85 0.17
CA LEU A 150 1.90 -14.17 -0.96
C LEU A 150 1.77 -13.17 -2.11
N GLN A 151 0.57 -12.70 -2.42
CA GLN A 151 0.35 -11.67 -3.44
C GLN A 151 1.15 -10.40 -3.11
N ASN A 152 1.06 -9.89 -1.87
CA ASN A 152 1.79 -8.70 -1.45
C ASN A 152 3.30 -8.91 -1.46
N VAL A 153 3.77 -10.07 -1.05
CA VAL A 153 5.19 -10.45 -1.08
C VAL A 153 5.71 -10.48 -2.51
N PHE A 154 5.01 -11.12 -3.43
CA PHE A 154 5.46 -11.26 -4.81
C PHE A 154 5.37 -9.97 -5.62
N GLN A 155 4.51 -9.00 -5.25
CA GLN A 155 4.56 -7.66 -5.84
C GLN A 155 5.96 -7.04 -5.72
N SER A 156 6.63 -7.19 -4.58
CA SER A 156 7.98 -6.68 -4.36
C SER A 156 9.07 -7.62 -4.90
N PHE A 157 8.95 -8.93 -4.69
CA PHE A 157 9.98 -9.88 -5.10
C PHE A 157 10.10 -10.09 -6.60
N LEU A 158 9.03 -9.90 -7.38
CA LEU A 158 9.13 -9.91 -8.84
C LEU A 158 9.95 -8.73 -9.38
N ILE A 159 9.99 -7.62 -8.64
CA ILE A 159 10.86 -6.48 -8.99
C ILE A 159 12.33 -6.83 -8.71
N VAL A 160 12.60 -7.45 -7.54
CA VAL A 160 13.95 -7.98 -7.22
C VAL A 160 14.40 -9.04 -8.23
N ALA A 161 13.46 -9.84 -8.72
CA ALA A 161 13.71 -10.83 -9.78
C ALA A 161 13.89 -10.20 -11.19
N GLU A 162 13.89 -8.86 -11.30
CA GLU A 162 13.99 -8.11 -12.55
C GLU A 162 12.83 -8.39 -13.55
N ARG A 163 11.65 -8.70 -13.00
CA ARG A 163 10.44 -9.04 -13.78
C ARG A 163 9.21 -8.19 -13.39
N PRO A 164 9.31 -6.86 -13.28
CA PRO A 164 8.19 -6.02 -12.84
C PRO A 164 6.98 -6.09 -13.79
N ARG A 165 7.21 -6.34 -15.09
CA ARG A 165 6.11 -6.52 -16.06
C ARG A 165 5.28 -7.78 -15.80
N ILE A 166 5.89 -8.85 -15.31
CA ILE A 166 5.16 -10.06 -14.92
C ILE A 166 4.33 -9.77 -13.69
N GLY A 167 4.87 -9.01 -12.71
CA GLY A 167 4.11 -8.54 -11.57
C GLY A 167 2.86 -7.78 -11.97
N LEU A 168 2.99 -6.83 -12.90
CA LEU A 168 1.85 -6.09 -13.45
C LEU A 168 0.83 -7.01 -14.12
N ALA A 169 1.27 -7.92 -14.99
CA ALA A 169 0.37 -8.86 -15.68
C ALA A 169 -0.41 -9.74 -14.70
N VAL A 170 0.24 -10.22 -13.65
CA VAL A 170 -0.39 -11.03 -12.59
C VAL A 170 -1.42 -10.22 -11.81
N VAL A 171 -1.10 -8.97 -11.43
CA VAL A 171 -2.04 -8.11 -10.69
C VAL A 171 -3.24 -7.77 -11.56
N ILE A 172 -3.05 -7.48 -12.86
CA ILE A 172 -4.15 -7.25 -13.79
C ILE A 172 -5.00 -8.51 -13.93
N ALA A 173 -4.40 -9.67 -14.12
CA ALA A 173 -5.14 -10.93 -14.21
C ALA A 173 -5.95 -11.22 -12.94
N ALA A 174 -5.35 -11.04 -11.77
CA ALA A 174 -6.01 -11.22 -10.47
C ALA A 174 -7.19 -10.24 -10.29
N GLY A 175 -6.99 -8.96 -10.57
CA GLY A 175 -8.03 -7.93 -10.42
C GLY A 175 -9.15 -8.07 -11.46
N VAL A 176 -8.84 -8.37 -12.73
CA VAL A 176 -9.87 -8.65 -13.75
C VAL A 176 -10.67 -9.89 -13.37
N THR A 177 -10.01 -10.95 -12.90
CA THR A 177 -10.72 -12.16 -12.42
C THR A 177 -11.63 -11.82 -11.23
N ASN A 178 -11.17 -11.04 -10.26
CA ASN A 178 -12.00 -10.59 -9.15
C ASN A 178 -13.23 -9.83 -9.67
N MET A 179 -13.06 -8.79 -10.51
CA MET A 179 -14.18 -8.00 -11.06
C MET A 179 -15.18 -8.85 -11.85
N VAL A 180 -14.71 -9.80 -12.65
CA VAL A 180 -15.58 -10.73 -13.40
C VAL A 180 -16.33 -11.66 -12.47
N LEU A 181 -15.65 -12.19 -11.44
CA LEU A 181 -16.28 -13.06 -10.47
C LEU A 181 -17.24 -12.31 -9.54
N ASP A 182 -16.99 -11.05 -9.20
CA ASP A 182 -17.94 -10.19 -8.49
C ASP A 182 -19.23 -10.03 -9.30
N ALA A 183 -19.12 -9.69 -10.58
CA ALA A 183 -20.28 -9.62 -11.45
C ALA A 183 -21.03 -10.96 -11.53
N LEU A 184 -20.32 -12.08 -11.63
CA LEU A 184 -20.92 -13.41 -11.72
C LEU A 184 -21.55 -13.86 -10.39
N PHE A 185 -20.82 -13.80 -9.30
CA PHE A 185 -21.26 -14.34 -8.01
C PHE A 185 -22.27 -13.43 -7.31
N ILE A 186 -22.11 -12.12 -7.44
CA ILE A 186 -22.97 -11.15 -6.79
C ILE A 186 -24.18 -10.81 -7.65
N ALA A 187 -23.96 -10.38 -8.91
CA ALA A 187 -25.04 -9.87 -9.75
C ALA A 187 -25.84 -10.99 -10.47
N VAL A 188 -25.18 -12.12 -10.84
CA VAL A 188 -25.86 -13.21 -11.58
C VAL A 188 -26.32 -14.31 -10.63
N PHE A 189 -25.44 -14.83 -9.77
CA PHE A 189 -25.77 -15.96 -8.88
C PHE A 189 -26.40 -15.52 -7.56
N HIS A 190 -26.36 -14.23 -7.22
CA HIS A 190 -26.91 -13.66 -5.98
C HIS A 190 -26.37 -14.31 -4.71
N TRP A 191 -25.08 -14.70 -4.72
CA TRP A 191 -24.41 -15.29 -3.53
C TRP A 191 -24.07 -14.23 -2.46
N GLY A 192 -24.44 -12.96 -2.69
CA GLY A 192 -24.28 -11.88 -1.73
C GLY A 192 -22.84 -11.71 -1.27
N LEU A 193 -22.67 -11.52 0.04
CA LEU A 193 -21.39 -11.22 0.66
C LEU A 193 -20.38 -12.38 0.58
N ALA A 194 -20.87 -13.63 0.59
CA ALA A 194 -20.02 -14.80 0.41
C ALA A 194 -19.43 -14.84 -1.02
N GLY A 195 -20.21 -14.41 -2.02
CA GLY A 195 -19.75 -14.28 -3.41
C GLY A 195 -18.63 -13.27 -3.56
N ALA A 196 -18.75 -12.10 -2.93
CA ALA A 196 -17.71 -11.07 -2.89
C ALA A 196 -16.40 -11.60 -2.27
N ALA A 197 -16.52 -12.26 -1.11
CA ALA A 197 -15.36 -12.83 -0.42
C ALA A 197 -14.66 -13.92 -1.24
N LEU A 198 -15.42 -14.79 -1.93
CA LEU A 198 -14.88 -15.82 -2.82
C LEU A 198 -14.20 -15.22 -4.05
N ALA A 199 -14.80 -14.22 -4.68
CA ALA A 199 -14.23 -13.54 -5.84
C ALA A 199 -12.87 -12.91 -5.49
N SER A 200 -12.83 -12.18 -4.38
CA SER A 200 -11.59 -11.59 -3.84
C SER A 200 -10.56 -12.65 -3.48
N GLY A 201 -10.96 -13.74 -2.83
CA GLY A 201 -10.07 -14.84 -2.46
C GLY A 201 -9.46 -15.56 -3.68
N ILE A 202 -10.25 -15.81 -4.72
CA ILE A 202 -9.77 -16.41 -5.99
C ILE A 202 -8.78 -15.45 -6.68
N GLY A 203 -9.08 -14.15 -6.74
CA GLY A 203 -8.16 -13.15 -7.23
C GLY A 203 -6.82 -13.16 -6.49
N GLN A 204 -6.86 -13.21 -5.14
CA GLN A 204 -5.67 -13.34 -4.30
C GLN A 204 -4.88 -14.63 -4.57
N CYS A 205 -5.56 -15.75 -4.81
CA CYS A 205 -4.91 -17.01 -5.21
C CYS A 205 -4.11 -16.85 -6.51
N LEU A 206 -4.68 -16.21 -7.51
CA LEU A 206 -3.96 -15.94 -8.77
C LEU A 206 -2.76 -15.02 -8.49
N GLY A 207 -2.97 -13.93 -7.73
CA GLY A 207 -1.91 -12.99 -7.36
C GLY A 207 -0.76 -13.59 -6.57
N GLY A 208 -1.01 -14.60 -5.72
CA GLY A 208 -0.01 -15.27 -4.89
C GLY A 208 0.63 -16.49 -5.54
N PHE A 209 -0.18 -17.39 -6.11
CA PHE A 209 0.33 -18.69 -6.58
C PHE A 209 0.93 -18.63 -7.98
N ILE A 210 0.45 -17.77 -8.90
CA ILE A 210 1.06 -17.65 -10.24
C ILE A 210 2.54 -17.24 -10.13
N PRO A 211 2.92 -16.19 -9.37
CA PRO A 211 4.33 -15.83 -9.20
C PRO A 211 5.14 -16.93 -8.51
N LEU A 212 4.55 -17.62 -7.53
CA LEU A 212 5.21 -18.74 -6.85
C LEU A 212 5.60 -19.83 -7.85
N PHE A 213 4.65 -20.31 -8.66
CA PHE A 213 4.91 -21.32 -9.68
C PHE A 213 5.85 -20.82 -10.80
N TYR A 214 5.73 -19.53 -11.17
CA TYR A 214 6.62 -18.92 -12.14
C TYR A 214 8.09 -18.99 -11.67
N ILE A 215 8.39 -18.56 -10.44
CA ILE A 215 9.76 -18.56 -9.90
C ILE A 215 10.25 -19.99 -9.68
N LEU A 216 9.38 -20.93 -9.26
CA LEU A 216 9.74 -22.35 -9.10
C LEU A 216 10.20 -23.01 -10.42
N ARG A 217 9.61 -22.61 -11.55
CA ARG A 217 9.93 -23.19 -12.87
C ARG A 217 11.04 -22.43 -13.62
N ALA A 218 11.26 -21.19 -13.31
CA ALA A 218 12.21 -20.35 -14.04
C ALA A 218 13.66 -20.63 -13.58
N LYS A 219 14.51 -21.07 -14.51
CA LYS A 219 15.92 -21.42 -14.22
C LYS A 219 16.90 -20.24 -14.29
N ASN A 220 16.51 -19.12 -14.96
CA ASN A 220 17.41 -18.01 -15.30
C ASN A 220 17.00 -16.70 -14.60
N LEU A 221 16.52 -16.77 -13.35
CA LEU A 221 16.22 -15.59 -12.55
C LEU A 221 17.35 -15.29 -11.55
N PRO A 222 17.52 -14.02 -11.16
CA PRO A 222 18.36 -13.66 -10.03
C PRO A 222 17.92 -14.37 -8.74
N LEU A 223 16.60 -14.54 -8.55
CA LEU A 223 15.98 -15.23 -7.43
C LEU A 223 15.58 -16.66 -7.81
N GLN A 224 15.98 -17.62 -6.98
CA GLN A 224 15.65 -19.03 -7.14
C GLN A 224 15.35 -19.64 -5.77
N PHE A 225 14.46 -20.63 -5.74
CA PHE A 225 14.24 -21.42 -4.54
C PHE A 225 15.42 -22.35 -4.30
N THR A 226 15.94 -22.33 -3.07
CA THR A 226 17.06 -23.16 -2.62
C THR A 226 16.76 -23.76 -1.26
N ARG A 227 17.47 -24.83 -0.90
CA ARG A 227 17.40 -25.38 0.45
C ARG A 227 17.90 -24.35 1.45
N PHE A 228 17.17 -24.14 2.53
CA PHE A 228 17.50 -23.21 3.61
C PHE A 228 17.50 -23.94 4.95
N ARG A 229 18.26 -23.38 5.90
CA ARG A 229 18.13 -23.71 7.31
C ARG A 229 17.27 -22.64 7.96
N PHE A 230 16.48 -23.04 8.93
CA PHE A 230 15.65 -22.10 9.67
C PHE A 230 16.56 -21.17 10.50
N ASP A 231 16.51 -19.87 10.23
CA ASP A 231 17.25 -18.83 10.94
C ASP A 231 16.33 -17.66 11.22
N PHE A 232 16.18 -17.32 12.51
CA PHE A 232 15.33 -16.21 12.93
C PHE A 232 15.92 -14.83 12.61
N ARG A 233 17.23 -14.70 12.44
CA ARG A 233 17.88 -13.40 12.24
C ARG A 233 17.43 -12.66 10.97
N PRO A 234 17.38 -13.30 9.79
CA PRO A 234 16.83 -12.66 8.59
C PRO A 234 15.34 -12.32 8.76
N ILE A 235 14.55 -13.14 9.43
CA ILE A 235 13.12 -12.89 9.68
C ILE A 235 12.96 -11.65 10.55
N LEU A 236 13.66 -11.55 11.68
CA LEU A 236 13.61 -10.38 12.57
C LEU A 236 14.07 -9.10 11.87
N LYS A 237 15.15 -9.17 11.07
CA LYS A 237 15.61 -8.04 10.26
C LYS A 237 14.56 -7.60 9.24
N THR A 238 13.91 -8.55 8.59
CA THR A 238 12.82 -8.29 7.64
C THR A 238 11.64 -7.64 8.35
N CYS A 239 11.21 -8.18 9.49
CA CYS A 239 10.11 -7.62 10.27
C CYS A 239 10.41 -6.19 10.76
N ALA A 240 11.62 -5.97 11.28
CA ALA A 240 12.03 -4.63 11.71
C ALA A 240 12.09 -3.65 10.53
N ASN A 241 12.58 -4.09 9.36
CA ASN A 241 12.71 -3.24 8.19
C ASN A 241 11.37 -2.93 7.50
N GLY A 242 10.43 -3.88 7.50
CA GLY A 242 9.11 -3.71 6.92
C GLY A 242 8.04 -3.17 7.89
N SER A 243 8.39 -2.92 9.15
CA SER A 243 7.44 -2.46 10.17
C SER A 243 6.79 -1.10 9.86
N SER A 244 7.45 -0.25 9.08
CA SER A 244 6.93 1.04 8.63
C SER A 244 5.63 0.92 7.84
N GLU A 245 5.51 -0.07 6.97
CA GLU A 245 4.30 -0.31 6.18
C GLU A 245 3.13 -0.77 7.06
N PHE A 246 3.40 -1.66 8.00
CA PHE A 246 2.40 -2.13 8.95
C PHE A 246 1.90 -1.00 9.86
N MET A 247 2.81 -0.19 10.39
CA MET A 247 2.47 0.99 11.19
C MET A 247 1.63 1.99 10.39
N SER A 248 1.97 2.23 9.12
CA SER A 248 1.21 3.13 8.26
C SER A 248 -0.24 2.65 8.07
N ASN A 249 -0.45 1.36 7.81
CA ASN A 249 -1.79 0.78 7.61
C ASN A 249 -2.68 0.91 8.86
N ILE A 250 -2.15 0.57 10.04
CA ILE A 250 -2.88 0.71 11.31
C ILE A 250 -3.18 2.17 11.59
N SER A 251 -2.19 3.04 11.43
CA SER A 251 -2.33 4.48 11.69
C SER A 251 -3.40 5.12 10.80
N THR A 252 -3.45 4.74 9.52
CA THR A 252 -4.44 5.27 8.57
C THR A 252 -5.87 4.97 9.04
N SER A 253 -6.13 3.76 9.52
CA SER A 253 -7.46 3.39 10.05
C SER A 253 -7.85 4.23 11.26
N PHE A 254 -6.92 4.42 12.21
CA PHE A 254 -7.14 5.24 13.39
C PHE A 254 -7.39 6.71 13.05
N VAL A 255 -6.58 7.28 12.17
CA VAL A 255 -6.70 8.68 11.74
C VAL A 255 -7.99 8.92 10.97
N SER A 256 -8.40 7.99 10.10
CA SER A 256 -9.69 8.08 9.40
C SER A 256 -10.86 8.16 10.38
N MET A 257 -10.80 7.42 11.49
CA MET A 257 -11.79 7.52 12.55
C MET A 257 -11.80 8.91 13.19
N LEU A 258 -10.63 9.50 13.47
CA LEU A 258 -10.55 10.88 14.01
C LEU A 258 -11.13 11.91 13.04
N TYR A 259 -10.84 11.79 11.74
CA TYR A 259 -11.43 12.65 10.70
C TYR A 259 -12.95 12.56 10.72
N ASN A 260 -13.51 11.36 10.72
CA ASN A 260 -14.96 11.15 10.74
C ASN A 260 -15.62 11.76 11.99
N ILE A 261 -15.01 11.63 13.17
CA ILE A 261 -15.51 12.24 14.41
C ILE A 261 -15.53 13.77 14.31
N GLN A 262 -14.45 14.37 13.82
CA GLN A 262 -14.37 15.83 13.70
C GLN A 262 -15.31 16.37 12.62
N LEU A 263 -15.39 15.69 11.47
CA LEU A 263 -16.30 16.06 10.39
C LEU A 263 -17.77 15.96 10.79
N LEU A 264 -18.12 14.89 11.52
CA LEU A 264 -19.49 14.73 12.05
C LEU A 264 -19.88 15.89 12.98
N ARG A 265 -18.95 16.33 13.83
CA ARG A 265 -19.17 17.44 14.76
C ARG A 265 -19.34 18.79 14.07
N LEU A 266 -18.59 19.04 12.98
CA LEU A 266 -18.53 20.37 12.36
C LEU A 266 -19.46 20.51 11.16
N LEU A 267 -19.68 19.46 10.39
CA LEU A 267 -20.38 19.46 9.11
C LEU A 267 -21.49 18.41 9.01
N GLY A 268 -21.67 17.58 10.05
CA GLY A 268 -22.61 16.48 9.99
C GLY A 268 -22.26 15.43 8.92
N GLU A 269 -23.26 14.79 8.36
CA GLU A 269 -23.11 13.73 7.35
C GLU A 269 -22.51 14.25 6.05
N ASN A 270 -22.76 15.51 5.68
CA ASN A 270 -22.21 16.13 4.48
C ASN A 270 -20.67 16.20 4.54
N GLY A 271 -20.10 16.47 5.73
CA GLY A 271 -18.64 16.47 5.91
C GLY A 271 -18.01 15.11 5.68
N ILE A 272 -18.63 14.05 6.22
CA ILE A 272 -18.15 12.66 6.03
C ILE A 272 -18.24 12.26 4.55
N SER A 273 -19.33 12.63 3.88
CA SER A 273 -19.55 12.33 2.46
C SER A 273 -18.53 13.03 1.58
N ALA A 274 -18.25 14.33 1.82
CA ALA A 274 -17.23 15.08 1.11
C ALA A 274 -15.83 14.46 1.31
N TYR A 275 -15.48 14.08 2.54
CA TYR A 275 -14.22 13.42 2.86
C TYR A 275 -14.09 12.06 2.17
N GLY A 276 -15.18 11.29 2.09
CA GLY A 276 -15.20 10.02 1.36
C GLY A 276 -14.78 10.19 -0.11
N VAL A 277 -15.30 11.21 -0.79
CA VAL A 277 -14.91 11.52 -2.19
C VAL A 277 -13.42 11.85 -2.30
N LEU A 278 -12.90 12.68 -1.36
CA LEU A 278 -11.47 12.99 -1.32
C LEU A 278 -10.61 11.75 -1.12
N MET A 279 -11.04 10.82 -0.27
CA MET A 279 -10.31 9.59 0.01
C MET A 279 -10.23 8.65 -1.19
N TYR A 280 -11.28 8.55 -2.01
CA TYR A 280 -11.23 7.75 -3.25
C TYR A 280 -10.20 8.30 -4.25
N VAL A 281 -10.16 9.62 -4.40
CA VAL A 281 -9.16 10.26 -5.28
C VAL A 281 -7.74 10.11 -4.70
N GLN A 282 -7.62 10.33 -3.40
CA GLN A 282 -6.34 10.15 -2.69
C GLN A 282 -5.78 8.73 -2.85
N LEU A 283 -6.62 7.68 -2.77
CA LEU A 283 -6.21 6.29 -2.92
C LEU A 283 -5.51 6.05 -4.26
N ILE A 284 -6.06 6.59 -5.36
CA ILE A 284 -5.47 6.46 -6.70
C ILE A 284 -4.16 7.26 -6.80
N PHE A 285 -4.14 8.49 -6.27
CA PHE A 285 -2.99 9.39 -6.37
C PHE A 285 -1.82 8.91 -5.51
N ILE A 286 -2.06 8.48 -4.28
CA ILE A 286 -1.03 7.88 -3.42
C ILE A 286 -0.50 6.58 -4.02
N GLY A 287 -1.35 5.82 -4.72
CA GLY A 287 -0.94 4.62 -5.45
C GLY A 287 0.24 4.86 -6.39
N THR A 288 0.32 6.02 -7.03
CA THR A 288 1.47 6.38 -7.89
C THR A 288 2.78 6.47 -7.11
N SER A 289 2.75 7.12 -5.95
CA SER A 289 3.93 7.29 -5.10
C SER A 289 4.37 5.99 -4.42
N ILE A 290 3.41 5.18 -3.97
CA ILE A 290 3.68 3.84 -3.42
C ILE A 290 4.26 2.93 -4.50
N GLY A 291 3.67 2.92 -5.69
CA GLY A 291 4.15 2.12 -6.82
C GLY A 291 5.56 2.49 -7.26
N TYR A 292 5.87 3.79 -7.30
CA TYR A 292 7.23 4.26 -7.54
C TYR A 292 8.19 3.79 -6.43
N SER A 293 7.80 3.92 -5.18
CA SER A 293 8.62 3.55 -4.03
C SER A 293 8.93 2.05 -4.01
N ILE A 294 7.92 1.21 -4.23
CA ILE A 294 8.08 -0.26 -4.34
C ILE A 294 8.98 -0.62 -5.53
N GLY A 295 8.81 0.08 -6.66
CA GLY A 295 9.59 -0.16 -7.87
C GLY A 295 11.06 0.24 -7.75
N SER A 296 11.36 1.33 -7.04
CA SER A 296 12.72 1.86 -6.89
C SER A 296 13.49 1.27 -5.71
N ALA A 297 12.82 0.77 -4.67
CA ALA A 297 13.46 0.24 -3.47
C ALA A 297 14.47 -0.88 -3.74
N PRO A 298 14.21 -1.90 -4.59
CA PRO A 298 15.20 -2.93 -4.89
C PRO A 298 16.46 -2.40 -5.59
N ILE A 299 16.33 -1.36 -6.43
CA ILE A 299 17.48 -0.71 -7.09
C ILE A 299 18.37 -0.07 -6.02
N ILE A 300 17.78 0.72 -5.13
CA ILE A 300 18.49 1.39 -4.04
C ILE A 300 19.16 0.36 -3.12
N SER A 301 18.44 -0.70 -2.74
CA SER A 301 18.96 -1.76 -1.88
C SER A 301 20.13 -2.51 -2.52
N PHE A 302 20.06 -2.79 -3.82
CA PHE A 302 21.12 -3.44 -4.58
C PHE A 302 22.39 -2.59 -4.59
N HIS A 303 22.27 -1.31 -4.98
CA HIS A 303 23.43 -0.41 -5.05
C HIS A 303 24.00 -0.12 -3.66
N TYR A 304 23.18 -0.09 -2.62
CA TYR A 304 23.65 -0.02 -1.24
C TYR A 304 24.47 -1.26 -0.86
N GLY A 305 24.01 -2.45 -1.22
CA GLY A 305 24.77 -3.70 -1.00
C GLY A 305 26.07 -3.77 -1.78
N ALA A 306 26.08 -3.22 -3.01
CA ALA A 306 27.25 -3.18 -3.88
C ALA A 306 28.23 -2.04 -3.53
N ASN A 307 27.94 -1.20 -2.52
CA ASN A 307 28.69 0.00 -2.15
C ASN A 307 28.86 1.01 -3.33
N HIS A 308 27.89 1.05 -4.24
CA HIS A 308 27.88 2.01 -5.36
C HIS A 308 27.29 3.35 -4.90
N HIS A 309 28.07 4.14 -4.18
CA HIS A 309 27.65 5.40 -3.56
C HIS A 309 27.17 6.46 -4.58
N ASP A 310 27.83 6.54 -5.73
CA ASP A 310 27.45 7.48 -6.80
C ASP A 310 26.05 7.17 -7.35
N GLU A 311 25.71 5.89 -7.47
CA GLU A 311 24.39 5.49 -7.94
C GLU A 311 23.34 5.68 -6.85
N LEU A 312 23.66 5.50 -5.57
CA LEU A 312 22.75 5.86 -4.47
C LEU A 312 22.41 7.35 -4.47
N LYS A 313 23.42 8.21 -4.64
CA LYS A 313 23.23 9.65 -4.77
C LYS A 313 22.39 10.01 -6.00
N ASN A 314 22.68 9.38 -7.14
CA ASN A 314 21.92 9.51 -8.38
C ASN A 314 20.45 9.14 -8.20
N MET A 315 20.18 7.98 -7.58
CA MET A 315 18.83 7.48 -7.30
C MET A 315 18.08 8.39 -6.33
N LEU A 316 18.69 8.85 -5.24
CA LEU A 316 18.05 9.75 -4.28
C LEU A 316 17.65 11.05 -4.97
N ARG A 317 18.57 11.71 -5.69
CA ARG A 317 18.30 12.97 -6.39
C ARG A 317 17.18 12.82 -7.42
N LYS A 318 17.26 11.79 -8.27
CA LYS A 318 16.26 11.55 -9.32
C LYS A 318 14.89 11.23 -8.74
N SER A 319 14.85 10.42 -7.69
CA SER A 319 13.59 10.04 -7.06
C SER A 319 12.92 11.23 -6.37
N LEU A 320 13.65 12.05 -5.64
CA LEU A 320 13.09 13.27 -5.03
C LEU A 320 12.57 14.24 -6.11
N THR A 321 13.31 14.41 -7.21
CA THR A 321 12.86 15.21 -8.35
C THR A 321 11.58 14.66 -8.97
N LEU A 322 11.52 13.34 -9.22
CA LEU A 322 10.34 12.72 -9.81
C LEU A 322 9.13 12.78 -8.85
N MET A 323 9.33 12.60 -7.54
CA MET A 323 8.26 12.75 -6.56
C MET A 323 7.72 14.17 -6.49
N LEU A 324 8.60 15.18 -6.56
CA LEU A 324 8.18 16.57 -6.60
C LEU A 324 7.39 16.89 -7.89
N ILE A 325 7.90 16.48 -9.06
CA ILE A 325 7.20 16.67 -10.34
C ILE A 325 5.84 15.93 -10.33
N SER A 326 5.81 14.70 -9.86
CA SER A 326 4.57 13.94 -9.71
C SER A 326 3.60 14.64 -8.76
N GLY A 327 4.06 15.15 -7.62
CA GLY A 327 3.27 15.92 -6.67
C GLY A 327 2.65 17.17 -7.32
N ILE A 328 3.42 17.93 -8.10
CA ILE A 328 2.92 19.11 -8.85
C ILE A 328 1.84 18.67 -9.84
N ILE A 329 2.10 17.65 -10.65
CA ILE A 329 1.15 17.14 -11.65
C ILE A 329 -0.15 16.69 -10.97
N LEU A 330 -0.06 15.89 -9.89
CA LEU A 330 -1.22 15.38 -9.18
C LEU A 330 -2.03 16.50 -8.50
N THR A 331 -1.35 17.52 -7.95
CA THR A 331 -2.00 18.70 -7.38
C THR A 331 -2.75 19.47 -8.47
N CYS A 332 -2.10 19.75 -9.61
CA CYS A 332 -2.75 20.43 -10.74
C CYS A 332 -3.95 19.62 -11.29
N LEU A 333 -3.82 18.30 -11.40
CA LEU A 333 -4.92 17.43 -11.83
C LEU A 333 -6.07 17.45 -10.82
N ALA A 334 -5.79 17.35 -9.53
CA ALA A 334 -6.82 17.38 -8.48
C ALA A 334 -7.57 18.73 -8.48
N LEU A 335 -6.87 19.84 -8.59
CA LEU A 335 -7.46 21.18 -8.67
C LEU A 335 -8.29 21.35 -9.96
N GLY A 336 -7.73 20.96 -11.11
CA GLY A 336 -8.40 21.08 -12.41
C GLY A 336 -9.64 20.17 -12.53
N LEU A 337 -9.60 18.98 -11.95
CA LEU A 337 -10.70 18.03 -11.97
C LEU A 337 -11.66 18.15 -10.78
N SER A 338 -11.40 19.00 -9.80
CA SER A 338 -12.16 19.13 -8.56
C SER A 338 -13.68 19.30 -8.79
N SER A 339 -14.06 20.16 -9.73
CA SER A 339 -15.46 20.41 -10.08
C SER A 339 -16.09 19.19 -10.78
N THR A 340 -15.37 18.52 -11.66
CA THR A 340 -15.85 17.33 -12.39
C THR A 340 -16.00 16.15 -11.42
N LEU A 341 -15.01 15.93 -10.56
CA LEU A 341 -15.04 14.87 -9.54
C LEU A 341 -16.15 15.09 -8.53
N ALA A 342 -16.31 16.32 -8.01
CA ALA A 342 -17.41 16.63 -7.10
C ALA A 342 -18.77 16.38 -7.77
N LYS A 343 -18.98 16.81 -9.01
CA LYS A 343 -20.23 16.54 -9.75
C LYS A 343 -20.47 15.06 -10.01
N LEU A 344 -19.42 14.30 -10.32
CA LEU A 344 -19.52 12.86 -10.60
C LEU A 344 -19.99 12.07 -9.38
N PHE A 345 -19.47 12.40 -8.18
CA PHE A 345 -19.75 11.64 -6.97
C PHE A 345 -20.96 12.16 -6.18
N VAL A 346 -21.14 13.48 -6.16
CA VAL A 346 -22.14 14.14 -5.30
C VAL A 346 -22.96 15.22 -6.03
N GLY A 347 -23.07 15.12 -7.36
CA GLY A 347 -23.78 16.09 -8.18
C GLY A 347 -25.32 16.14 -7.98
N TYR A 348 -25.86 15.19 -7.24
CA TYR A 348 -27.27 15.16 -6.84
C TYR A 348 -27.63 16.17 -5.72
N ASP A 349 -26.63 16.70 -5.01
CA ASP A 349 -26.78 17.68 -3.94
C ASP A 349 -25.82 18.85 -4.21
N ALA A 350 -26.43 20.06 -4.43
CA ALA A 350 -25.66 21.26 -4.79
C ALA A 350 -24.80 21.78 -3.63
N GLU A 351 -25.28 21.67 -2.39
CA GLU A 351 -24.54 22.11 -1.19
C GLU A 351 -23.34 21.20 -0.92
N LEU A 352 -23.56 19.88 -0.94
CA LEU A 352 -22.51 18.89 -0.80
C LEU A 352 -21.47 18.97 -1.94
N CYS A 353 -21.91 19.24 -3.16
CA CYS A 353 -21.03 19.44 -4.30
C CYS A 353 -20.13 20.68 -4.12
N ALA A 354 -20.69 21.80 -3.63
CA ALA A 354 -19.93 23.01 -3.33
C ALA A 354 -18.91 22.76 -2.20
N LEU A 355 -19.34 22.10 -1.12
CA LEU A 355 -18.47 21.71 0.00
C LEU A 355 -17.32 20.81 -0.46
N THR A 356 -17.63 19.78 -1.25
CA THR A 356 -16.61 18.84 -1.78
C THR A 356 -15.61 19.54 -2.67
N ARG A 357 -16.06 20.46 -3.55
CA ARG A 357 -15.18 21.27 -4.39
C ARG A 357 -14.28 22.19 -3.55
N HIS A 358 -14.82 22.82 -2.52
CA HIS A 358 -14.04 23.65 -1.60
C HIS A 358 -12.99 22.82 -0.86
N ALA A 359 -13.38 21.66 -0.33
CA ALA A 359 -12.46 20.71 0.29
C ALA A 359 -11.32 20.28 -0.64
N PHE A 360 -11.61 19.95 -1.93
CA PHE A 360 -10.60 19.65 -2.93
C PHE A 360 -9.63 20.80 -3.16
N SER A 361 -10.12 22.04 -3.20
CA SER A 361 -9.27 23.22 -3.47
C SER A 361 -8.17 23.40 -2.41
N ILE A 362 -8.43 22.97 -1.18
CA ILE A 362 -7.45 22.98 -0.08
C ILE A 362 -6.66 21.68 -0.05
N PHE A 363 -7.35 20.54 0.10
CA PHE A 363 -6.74 19.23 0.32
C PHE A 363 -5.72 18.84 -0.76
N SER A 364 -5.95 19.25 -2.02
CA SER A 364 -5.10 18.88 -3.16
C SER A 364 -3.63 19.28 -2.98
N PHE A 365 -3.34 20.32 -2.22
CA PHE A 365 -1.96 20.72 -1.93
C PHE A 365 -1.18 19.70 -1.11
N SER A 366 -1.86 18.78 -0.41
CA SER A 366 -1.19 17.69 0.30
C SER A 366 -0.42 16.77 -0.65
N PHE A 367 -0.90 16.56 -1.88
CA PHE A 367 -0.24 15.71 -2.87
C PHE A 367 1.15 16.18 -3.25
N LEU A 368 1.44 17.49 -3.11
CA LEU A 368 2.76 18.05 -3.36
C LEU A 368 3.84 17.41 -2.47
N LEU A 369 3.51 17.12 -1.22
CA LEU A 369 4.44 16.65 -0.19
C LEU A 369 4.33 15.14 0.09
N THR A 370 3.16 14.56 -0.12
CA THR A 370 2.86 13.15 0.21
C THR A 370 3.84 12.20 -0.47
N GLY A 371 4.11 12.39 -1.76
CA GLY A 371 5.06 11.55 -2.52
C GLY A 371 6.48 11.61 -1.98
N LEU A 372 6.95 12.80 -1.58
CA LEU A 372 8.28 12.99 -0.98
C LEU A 372 8.42 12.21 0.32
N ASN A 373 7.39 12.26 1.17
CA ASN A 373 7.40 11.57 2.47
C ASN A 373 7.33 10.04 2.32
N ILE A 374 6.47 9.54 1.43
CA ILE A 374 6.37 8.09 1.13
C ILE A 374 7.71 7.58 0.62
N PHE A 375 8.30 8.28 -0.35
CA PHE A 375 9.60 7.88 -0.88
C PHE A 375 10.70 7.95 0.19
N SER A 376 10.74 8.99 1.02
CA SER A 376 11.75 9.15 2.07
C SER A 376 11.73 7.98 3.08
N SER A 377 10.54 7.55 3.51
CA SER A 377 10.40 6.36 4.36
C SER A 377 10.88 5.10 3.64
N SER A 378 10.42 4.88 2.40
CA SER A 378 10.81 3.74 1.58
C SER A 378 12.31 3.72 1.27
N PHE A 379 12.95 4.89 1.10
CA PHE A 379 14.39 5.00 0.91
C PHE A 379 15.17 4.44 2.10
N PHE A 380 14.77 4.74 3.33
CA PHE A 380 15.42 4.16 4.51
C PHE A 380 15.10 2.67 4.68
N THR A 381 13.92 2.20 4.29
CA THR A 381 13.63 0.76 4.19
C THR A 381 14.58 0.09 3.19
N ALA A 382 14.79 0.70 2.03
CA ALA A 382 15.72 0.21 1.01
C ALA A 382 17.18 0.19 1.47
N LEU A 383 17.59 1.15 2.32
CA LEU A 383 18.89 1.15 2.99
C LEU A 383 18.96 0.14 4.17
N ASN A 384 17.93 -0.67 4.37
CA ASN A 384 17.81 -1.61 5.49
C ASN A 384 17.87 -0.94 6.87
N ASN A 385 17.38 0.29 6.98
CA ASN A 385 17.20 1.00 8.24
C ASN A 385 15.73 1.16 8.58
N GLY A 386 15.11 0.04 9.00
CA GLY A 386 13.69 -0.01 9.33
C GLY A 386 13.30 0.91 10.49
N LEU A 387 14.22 1.21 11.41
CA LEU A 387 13.92 2.11 12.52
C LEU A 387 13.62 3.53 12.05
N ILE A 388 14.49 4.10 11.21
CA ILE A 388 14.26 5.46 10.67
C ILE A 388 13.02 5.47 9.78
N SER A 389 12.84 4.46 8.95
CA SER A 389 11.63 4.32 8.13
C SER A 389 10.36 4.28 8.98
N ALA A 390 10.36 3.48 10.05
CA ALA A 390 9.23 3.40 10.99
C ALA A 390 8.97 4.72 11.71
N VAL A 391 10.00 5.43 12.14
CA VAL A 391 9.86 6.76 12.77
C VAL A 391 9.24 7.77 11.81
N ILE A 392 9.72 7.84 10.57
CA ILE A 392 9.14 8.73 9.54
C ILE A 392 7.68 8.38 9.29
N SER A 393 7.37 7.10 9.09
CA SER A 393 6.00 6.64 8.83
C SER A 393 5.08 6.91 10.01
N PHE A 394 5.50 6.60 11.24
CA PHE A 394 4.71 6.84 12.45
C PHE A 394 4.46 8.33 12.68
N ALA A 395 5.52 9.15 12.58
CA ALA A 395 5.39 10.59 12.73
C ALA A 395 4.41 11.17 11.71
N ARG A 396 4.52 10.76 10.44
CA ARG A 396 3.67 11.20 9.35
C ARG A 396 2.22 10.75 9.51
N THR A 397 1.99 9.44 9.64
CA THR A 397 0.65 8.84 9.51
C THR A 397 -0.14 8.84 10.81
N LEU A 398 0.50 8.84 11.98
CA LEU A 398 -0.20 8.85 13.25
C LEU A 398 -0.01 10.17 14.00
N LEU A 399 1.22 10.52 14.33
CA LEU A 399 1.47 11.65 15.24
C LEU A 399 1.00 12.98 14.67
N PHE A 400 1.51 13.37 13.50
CA PHE A 400 1.19 14.67 12.91
C PHE A 400 -0.23 14.74 12.36
N GLN A 401 -0.73 13.66 11.73
CA GLN A 401 -2.11 13.61 11.25
C GLN A 401 -3.09 13.75 12.41
N SER A 402 -2.93 12.98 13.48
CA SER A 402 -3.82 13.06 14.66
C SER A 402 -3.75 14.43 15.31
N ALA A 403 -2.55 14.96 15.52
CA ALA A 403 -2.37 16.28 16.13
C ALA A 403 -3.05 17.38 15.28
N CYS A 404 -2.79 17.40 13.97
CA CYS A 404 -3.35 18.41 13.08
C CYS A 404 -4.88 18.31 12.98
N VAL A 405 -5.46 17.10 12.91
CA VAL A 405 -6.91 16.89 12.86
C VAL A 405 -7.60 17.33 14.14
N LEU A 406 -6.93 17.25 15.28
CA LEU A 406 -7.51 17.67 16.57
C LEU A 406 -7.34 19.18 16.82
N ILE A 407 -6.18 19.75 16.43
CA ILE A 407 -5.82 21.13 16.78
C ILE A 407 -6.32 22.14 15.73
N LEU A 408 -6.11 21.89 14.44
CA LEU A 408 -6.41 22.89 13.40
C LEU A 408 -7.89 23.23 13.28
N PRO A 409 -8.85 22.29 13.43
CA PRO A 409 -10.27 22.65 13.44
C PRO A 409 -10.67 23.58 14.59
N ALA A 410 -9.97 23.50 15.74
CA ALA A 410 -10.19 24.40 16.86
C ALA A 410 -9.71 25.82 16.57
N LEU A 411 -8.74 25.99 15.66
CA LEU A 411 -8.17 27.31 15.31
C LEU A 411 -8.81 27.91 14.06
N PHE A 412 -9.11 27.10 13.05
CA PHE A 412 -9.55 27.53 11.71
C PHE A 412 -10.95 27.01 11.33
N GLY A 413 -11.68 26.40 12.28
CA GLY A 413 -13.01 25.83 12.01
C GLY A 413 -12.96 24.72 10.95
N VAL A 414 -13.94 24.74 10.03
CA VAL A 414 -14.09 23.72 8.98
C VAL A 414 -12.85 23.60 8.08
N ASP A 415 -12.27 24.73 7.69
CA ASP A 415 -11.09 24.72 6.82
C ASP A 415 -9.89 24.09 7.50
N GLY A 416 -9.81 24.15 8.84
CA GLY A 416 -8.80 23.49 9.64
C GLY A 416 -8.73 21.98 9.42
N ILE A 417 -9.87 21.31 9.12
CA ILE A 417 -9.87 19.87 8.80
C ILE A 417 -9.19 19.61 7.46
N TRP A 418 -9.51 20.41 6.45
CA TRP A 418 -8.95 20.26 5.12
C TRP A 418 -7.46 20.62 5.09
N PHE A 419 -7.03 21.60 5.89
CA PHE A 419 -5.63 21.96 6.08
C PHE A 419 -4.84 20.93 6.89
N ALA A 420 -5.50 20.10 7.71
CA ALA A 420 -4.83 19.17 8.62
C ALA A 420 -3.85 18.22 7.88
N THR A 421 -4.26 17.66 6.75
CA THR A 421 -3.38 16.79 5.96
C THR A 421 -2.17 17.53 5.41
N ILE A 422 -2.34 18.77 4.91
CA ILE A 422 -1.24 19.57 4.36
C ILE A 422 -0.22 19.87 5.47
N ALA A 423 -0.68 20.34 6.62
CA ALA A 423 0.18 20.66 7.75
C ALA A 423 0.92 19.41 8.27
N ALA A 424 0.23 18.27 8.39
CA ALA A 424 0.84 17.01 8.79
C ALA A 424 1.92 16.55 7.79
N GLU A 425 1.64 16.62 6.49
CA GLU A 425 2.63 16.28 5.45
C GLU A 425 3.81 17.25 5.44
N ALA A 426 3.60 18.55 5.71
CA ALA A 426 4.69 19.52 5.83
C ALA A 426 5.59 19.23 7.03
N LEU A 427 5.02 18.95 8.20
CA LEU A 427 5.79 18.55 9.39
C LEU A 427 6.55 17.23 9.14
N ALA A 428 5.92 16.26 8.51
CA ALA A 428 6.57 15.00 8.13
C ALA A 428 7.72 15.23 7.15
N CYS A 429 7.57 16.16 6.22
CA CYS A 429 8.60 16.52 5.25
C CYS A 429 9.84 17.08 5.93
N LEU A 430 9.67 17.94 6.95
CA LEU A 430 10.78 18.44 7.77
C LEU A 430 11.54 17.30 8.45
N VAL A 431 10.83 16.36 9.06
CA VAL A 431 11.43 15.17 9.71
C VAL A 431 12.14 14.30 8.67
N SER A 432 11.52 14.03 7.53
CA SER A 432 12.08 13.23 6.45
C SER A 432 13.40 13.81 5.94
N PHE A 433 13.43 15.12 5.63
CA PHE A 433 14.62 15.79 5.17
C PHE A 433 15.69 15.93 6.25
N ALA A 434 15.31 16.12 7.52
CA ALA A 434 16.23 16.09 8.64
C ALA A 434 16.98 14.75 8.73
N PHE A 435 16.28 13.61 8.60
CA PHE A 435 16.92 12.29 8.58
C PHE A 435 17.79 12.09 7.33
N ILE A 436 17.31 12.48 6.14
CA ILE A 436 18.10 12.41 4.91
C ILE A 436 19.39 13.22 5.09
N TYR A 437 19.32 14.43 5.61
CA TYR A 437 20.51 15.27 5.84
C TYR A 437 21.43 14.69 6.90
N ALA A 438 20.90 14.26 8.06
CA ALA A 438 21.68 13.74 9.19
C ALA A 438 22.43 12.44 8.84
N LYS A 439 21.83 11.58 8.00
CA LYS A 439 22.40 10.27 7.65
C LYS A 439 23.23 10.26 6.37
N ARG A 440 23.37 11.40 5.68
CA ARG A 440 24.06 11.46 4.38
C ARG A 440 25.51 10.95 4.41
N LYS A 441 26.24 11.28 5.48
CA LYS A 441 27.64 10.80 5.65
C LYS A 441 27.73 9.32 6.01
N HIS A 442 26.76 8.81 6.77
CA HIS A 442 26.73 7.41 7.20
C HIS A 442 26.49 6.45 6.03
N TYR A 443 25.64 6.83 5.09
CA TYR A 443 25.29 6.01 3.92
C TYR A 443 25.97 6.46 2.63
N HIS A 444 26.79 7.51 2.68
CA HIS A 444 27.57 8.04 1.54
C HIS A 444 26.75 8.37 0.28
N TYR A 445 25.52 8.89 0.44
CA TYR A 445 24.68 9.29 -0.69
C TYR A 445 24.62 10.81 -0.93
N ALA A 446 25.44 11.60 -0.22
CA ALA A 446 25.59 13.04 -0.44
C ALA A 446 26.98 13.54 0.04
#